data_07c9e4c848a3fa631d928f978a31c4a1
#
_entry.id   07c9e4c848a3fa631d928f978a31c4a1
#
_cell.length_a   1.000
_cell.length_b   1.000
_cell.length_c   1.000
_cell.angle_alpha   90.00
_cell.angle_beta   90.00
_cell.angle_gamma   90.00
#
_symmetry.space_group_name_H-M   'P 1'
#
loop_
_entity.id
_entity.type
_entity.pdbx_description
1 polymer ?
#
loop_
_entity_poly.entity_id
_entity_poly.type
_entity_poly.pdbx_seq_one_letter_code
_entity_poly.pdbx_strand_id
1 'polypeptide(L)'
;RYIIVEPLSIKVSYEHSVRLPIARELLGNGTTIYANVALKPENSNNFNASLFGTWHPGNGHTFYYEMSGFFRKVDNYIQTSIAEKEGTMQYTNVPAVHVKGAEGEMRYDWQGRLQLATNVSYQDTRDQQKYKGDGKPSATYNNRVPNRPWLFGSVEAYYTFRNIALPESRLRLGCTYQWVHWYFLTWEAYGAYDNKARIPAQHICNADITYSWRRGRYNLALECTNFLDKTAYDNYKLQKPGRAFFAKFRLFIN
;
A
#
# COMPACT_ATOMS: atom_id res chain seq x y z
N ARG A 1 11.50 2.53 -22.31
CA ARG A 1 10.14 2.25 -22.78
C ARG A 1 10.21 1.85 -24.25
N TYR A 2 9.55 0.78 -24.59
CA TYR A 2 9.39 0.31 -25.95
C TYR A 2 7.91 0.01 -26.22
N ILE A 3 7.38 0.49 -27.35
CA ILE A 3 6.00 0.23 -27.76
C ILE A 3 6.05 -1.04 -28.63
N ILE A 4 5.39 -2.10 -28.18
CA ILE A 4 5.34 -3.38 -28.91
C ILE A 4 4.33 -3.26 -30.04
N VAL A 5 3.11 -2.85 -29.71
CA VAL A 5 2.02 -2.48 -30.61
C VAL A 5 1.11 -1.51 -29.83
N GLU A 6 0.34 -0.69 -30.49
CA GLU A 6 -0.73 0.00 -29.77
C GLU A 6 -1.85 -0.99 -29.42
N PRO A 7 -2.28 -1.07 -28.14
CA PRO A 7 -1.96 -0.21 -26.98
C PRO A 7 -0.93 -0.79 -25.99
N LEU A 8 -0.01 -1.67 -26.38
CA LEU A 8 0.89 -2.41 -25.48
C LEU A 8 2.31 -1.82 -25.47
N SER A 9 2.78 -1.44 -24.30
CA SER A 9 4.15 -0.96 -24.05
C SER A 9 4.86 -1.80 -22.99
N ILE A 10 6.18 -1.92 -23.11
CA ILE A 10 7.06 -2.51 -22.11
C ILE A 10 8.04 -1.47 -21.57
N LYS A 11 8.32 -1.55 -20.28
CA LYS A 11 9.37 -0.78 -19.61
C LYS A 11 10.21 -1.74 -18.77
N VAL A 12 11.53 -1.62 -18.89
CA VAL A 12 12.49 -2.32 -18.02
C VAL A 12 13.41 -1.27 -17.42
N SER A 13 13.74 -1.40 -16.15
CA SER A 13 14.69 -0.52 -15.47
C SER A 13 15.55 -1.29 -14.48
N TYR A 14 16.78 -0.82 -14.35
CA TYR A 14 17.70 -1.15 -13.27
C TYR A 14 18.11 0.12 -12.57
N GLU A 15 18.18 0.07 -11.26
CA GLU A 15 18.61 1.18 -10.42
C GLU A 15 19.47 0.65 -9.28
N HIS A 16 20.59 1.32 -9.03
CA HIS A 16 21.35 1.18 -7.79
C HIS A 16 21.05 2.41 -6.92
N SER A 17 20.57 2.21 -5.70
CA SER A 17 20.22 3.32 -4.81
C SER A 17 20.75 3.11 -3.40
N VAL A 18 21.01 4.23 -2.74
CA VAL A 18 21.44 4.32 -1.33
C VAL A 18 20.39 5.11 -0.57
N ARG A 19 19.89 4.56 0.52
CA ARG A 19 18.99 5.24 1.44
C ARG A 19 19.66 5.50 2.77
N LEU A 20 19.81 6.77 3.13
CA LEU A 20 20.28 7.15 4.46
C LEU A 20 19.17 6.95 5.50
N PRO A 21 19.52 6.56 6.74
CA PRO A 21 18.58 6.58 7.84
C PRO A 21 18.04 7.99 8.07
N ILE A 22 16.75 8.12 8.31
CA ILE A 22 16.13 9.41 8.66
C ILE A 22 16.28 9.70 10.16
N ALA A 23 16.09 10.95 10.57
CA ALA A 23 16.26 11.38 11.96
C ALA A 23 15.42 10.53 12.94
N ARG A 24 14.19 10.17 12.61
CA ARG A 24 13.34 9.31 13.45
C ARG A 24 13.90 7.90 13.63
N GLU A 25 14.56 7.36 12.61
CA GLU A 25 15.19 6.03 12.67
C GLU A 25 16.43 6.05 13.57
N LEU A 26 17.22 7.12 13.50
CA LEU A 26 18.44 7.29 14.31
C LEU A 26 18.13 7.67 15.76
N LEU A 27 17.23 8.62 15.98
CA LEU A 27 16.98 9.24 17.29
C LEU A 27 15.78 8.68 18.02
N GLY A 28 14.91 7.93 17.31
CA GLY A 28 13.67 7.44 17.88
C GLY A 28 12.64 8.55 18.11
N ASN A 29 11.74 8.37 19.08
CA ASN A 29 10.72 9.35 19.47
C ASN A 29 10.74 9.70 20.96
N GLY A 30 11.74 9.23 21.69
CA GLY A 30 11.91 9.49 23.12
C GLY A 30 10.96 8.70 24.04
N THR A 31 10.00 7.94 23.51
CA THR A 31 8.99 7.21 24.31
C THR A 31 8.91 5.73 23.97
N THR A 32 8.44 5.40 22.78
CA THR A 32 8.19 4.02 22.33
C THR A 32 9.20 3.51 21.32
N ILE A 33 9.97 4.40 20.70
CA ILE A 33 11.01 4.06 19.72
C ILE A 33 12.35 4.54 20.27
N TYR A 34 13.24 3.59 20.55
CA TYR A 34 14.59 3.89 21.02
C TYR A 34 15.50 4.36 19.88
N ALA A 35 16.45 5.22 20.25
CA ALA A 35 17.48 5.68 19.34
C ALA A 35 18.43 4.54 18.93
N ASN A 36 18.87 4.55 17.67
CA ASN A 36 19.95 3.71 17.18
C ASN A 36 20.82 4.51 16.21
N VAL A 37 21.81 5.19 16.75
CA VAL A 37 22.77 6.00 15.97
C VAL A 37 23.79 5.17 15.18
N ALA A 38 23.82 3.84 15.39
CA ALA A 38 24.70 2.92 14.70
C ALA A 38 24.08 2.35 13.40
N LEU A 39 22.90 2.82 13.01
CA LEU A 39 22.28 2.40 11.76
C LEU A 39 23.14 2.72 10.54
N LYS A 40 23.30 1.70 9.70
CA LYS A 40 24.01 1.82 8.42
C LYS A 40 23.02 2.21 7.32
N PRO A 41 23.47 2.93 6.29
CA PRO A 41 22.67 3.16 5.08
C PRO A 41 22.26 1.86 4.41
N GLU A 42 21.06 1.83 3.84
CA GLU A 42 20.64 0.76 2.94
C GLU A 42 21.28 0.96 1.57
N ASN A 43 21.77 -0.13 0.98
CA ASN A 43 22.19 -0.18 -0.41
C ASN A 43 21.32 -1.17 -1.15
N SER A 44 20.79 -0.78 -2.30
CA SER A 44 19.88 -1.65 -3.05
C SER A 44 20.18 -1.68 -4.54
N ASN A 45 20.02 -2.86 -5.13
CA ASN A 45 19.98 -3.08 -6.56
C ASN A 45 18.56 -3.49 -6.93
N ASN A 46 17.90 -2.70 -7.77
CA ASN A 46 16.49 -2.79 -8.09
C ASN A 46 16.30 -3.09 -9.57
N PHE A 47 15.62 -4.19 -9.88
CA PHE A 47 15.22 -4.58 -11.23
C PHE A 47 13.71 -4.50 -11.33
N ASN A 48 13.19 -3.80 -12.34
CA ASN A 48 11.75 -3.69 -12.56
C ASN A 48 11.46 -3.95 -14.04
N ALA A 49 10.35 -4.64 -14.29
CA ALA A 49 9.79 -4.83 -15.62
C ALA A 49 8.29 -4.61 -15.56
N SER A 50 7.74 -3.82 -16.49
CA SER A 50 6.31 -3.52 -16.56
C SER A 50 5.80 -3.69 -17.98
N LEU A 51 4.59 -4.24 -18.11
CA LEU A 51 3.76 -4.23 -19.29
C LEU A 51 2.56 -3.33 -19.00
N PHE A 52 2.28 -2.37 -19.86
CA PHE A 52 1.19 -1.42 -19.64
C PHE A 52 0.64 -0.89 -20.95
N GLY A 53 -0.57 -0.41 -20.89
CA GLY A 53 -1.21 0.22 -22.03
C GLY A 53 -2.55 0.83 -21.72
N THR A 54 -3.07 1.55 -22.75
CA THR A 54 -4.41 2.13 -22.72
C THR A 54 -5.12 1.74 -24.01
N TRP A 55 -6.27 1.12 -23.87
CA TRP A 55 -7.08 0.69 -24.98
C TRP A 55 -8.37 1.49 -25.06
N HIS A 56 -8.72 1.99 -26.25
CA HIS A 56 -9.90 2.80 -26.54
C HIS A 56 -10.79 2.08 -27.58
N PRO A 57 -11.66 1.14 -27.15
CA PRO A 57 -12.50 0.37 -28.09
C PRO A 57 -13.62 1.18 -28.76
N GLY A 58 -13.71 2.48 -28.53
CA GLY A 58 -14.77 3.35 -29.03
C GLY A 58 -15.90 3.58 -28.03
N ASN A 59 -16.95 4.30 -28.42
CA ASN A 59 -18.15 4.62 -27.62
C ASN A 59 -17.87 5.24 -26.24
N GLY A 60 -16.70 5.89 -26.08
CA GLY A 60 -16.27 6.53 -24.83
C GLY A 60 -15.79 5.57 -23.76
N HIS A 61 -15.41 4.33 -24.14
CA HIS A 61 -14.75 3.39 -23.26
C HIS A 61 -13.24 3.57 -23.26
N THR A 62 -12.63 3.56 -22.10
CA THR A 62 -11.18 3.58 -21.91
C THR A 62 -10.78 2.54 -20.90
N PHE A 63 -9.83 1.68 -21.26
CA PHE A 63 -9.23 0.67 -20.38
C PHE A 63 -7.74 0.99 -20.25
N TYR A 64 -7.27 1.20 -19.03
CA TYR A 64 -5.87 1.20 -18.67
C TYR A 64 -5.54 -0.09 -17.95
N TYR A 65 -4.38 -0.64 -18.24
CA TYR A 65 -3.85 -1.80 -17.52
C TYR A 65 -2.34 -1.68 -17.37
N GLU A 66 -1.84 -2.15 -16.24
CA GLU A 66 -0.42 -2.30 -15.95
C GLU A 66 -0.19 -3.58 -15.15
N MET A 67 0.85 -4.32 -15.52
CA MET A 67 1.38 -5.43 -14.76
C MET A 67 2.88 -5.24 -14.62
N SER A 68 3.37 -5.21 -13.39
CA SER A 68 4.78 -5.00 -13.05
C SER A 68 5.32 -6.16 -12.24
N GLY A 69 6.55 -6.54 -12.52
CA GLY A 69 7.33 -7.43 -11.68
C GLY A 69 8.60 -6.73 -11.21
N PHE A 70 9.03 -7.01 -9.98
CA PHE A 70 10.24 -6.42 -9.44
C PHE A 70 11.04 -7.40 -8.59
N PHE A 71 12.35 -7.17 -8.59
CA PHE A 71 13.30 -7.84 -7.71
C PHE A 71 14.27 -6.80 -7.14
N ARG A 72 14.45 -6.82 -5.81
CA ARG A 72 15.38 -5.94 -5.10
C ARG A 72 16.27 -6.76 -4.21
N LYS A 73 17.58 -6.50 -4.31
CA LYS A 73 18.57 -7.01 -3.37
C LYS A 73 18.99 -5.82 -2.50
N VAL A 74 18.77 -5.92 -1.18
CA VAL A 74 19.03 -4.83 -0.24
C VAL A 74 20.01 -5.31 0.81
N ASP A 75 21.11 -4.57 0.95
CA ASP A 75 22.08 -4.72 2.02
C ASP A 75 21.80 -3.69 3.12
N ASN A 76 21.92 -4.09 4.39
CA ASN A 76 21.62 -3.27 5.57
C ASN A 76 20.19 -2.73 5.61
N TYR A 77 19.21 -3.55 5.23
CA TYR A 77 17.79 -3.17 5.23
C TYR A 77 17.35 -2.67 6.60
N ILE A 78 16.79 -1.45 6.68
CA ILE A 78 16.36 -0.84 7.94
C ILE A 78 14.91 -1.22 8.22
N GLN A 79 14.69 -1.83 9.38
CA GLN A 79 13.35 -2.17 9.86
C GLN A 79 13.19 -1.89 11.35
N THR A 80 11.94 -1.79 11.80
CA THR A 80 11.63 -1.80 13.24
C THR A 80 11.68 -3.22 13.78
N SER A 81 12.32 -3.40 14.93
CA SER A 81 12.25 -4.61 15.74
C SER A 81 11.69 -4.27 17.12
N ILE A 82 11.08 -5.26 17.79
CA ILE A 82 10.69 -5.12 19.19
C ILE A 82 11.99 -5.01 19.99
N ALA A 83 12.10 -3.97 20.82
CA ALA A 83 13.23 -3.79 21.71
C ALA A 83 13.10 -4.73 22.93
N GLU A 84 14.18 -4.88 23.70
CA GLU A 84 14.18 -5.76 24.91
C GLU A 84 13.14 -5.36 25.94
N LYS A 85 12.81 -4.08 26.03
CA LYS A 85 11.76 -3.58 26.91
C LYS A 85 10.40 -3.72 26.25
N GLU A 86 9.49 -4.40 26.94
CA GLU A 86 8.12 -4.64 26.48
C GLU A 86 7.40 -3.34 26.04
N GLY A 87 6.71 -3.40 24.91
CA GLY A 87 6.00 -2.25 24.33
C GLY A 87 6.86 -1.21 23.65
N THR A 88 8.18 -1.44 23.53
CA THR A 88 9.10 -0.53 22.84
C THR A 88 9.69 -1.16 21.58
N MET A 89 10.19 -0.31 20.68
CA MET A 89 10.75 -0.68 19.38
C MET A 89 12.09 -0.01 19.16
N GLN A 90 12.87 -0.55 18.25
CA GLN A 90 14.10 0.06 17.77
C GLN A 90 14.26 -0.21 16.28
N TYR A 91 14.82 0.73 15.54
CA TYR A 91 15.23 0.47 14.17
C TYR A 91 16.56 -0.29 14.15
N THR A 92 16.63 -1.33 13.34
CA THR A 92 17.83 -2.18 13.19
C THR A 92 18.08 -2.47 11.73
N ASN A 93 19.34 -2.78 11.39
CA ASN A 93 19.66 -3.27 10.06
C ASN A 93 19.56 -4.80 9.99
N VAL A 94 18.86 -5.30 8.97
CA VAL A 94 18.96 -6.68 8.51
C VAL A 94 20.03 -6.73 7.43
N PRO A 95 21.11 -7.48 7.61
CA PRO A 95 22.29 -7.38 6.74
C PRO A 95 22.02 -7.65 5.27
N ALA A 96 21.15 -8.58 4.94
CA ALA A 96 20.81 -8.92 3.56
C ALA A 96 19.31 -9.28 3.45
N VAL A 97 18.60 -8.60 2.56
CA VAL A 97 17.18 -8.84 2.29
C VAL A 97 16.94 -8.91 0.79
N HIS A 98 16.15 -9.88 0.37
CA HIS A 98 15.58 -9.92 -0.97
C HIS A 98 14.11 -9.55 -0.93
N VAL A 99 13.70 -8.66 -1.84
CA VAL A 99 12.30 -8.30 -2.07
C VAL A 99 11.96 -8.67 -3.49
N LYS A 100 10.97 -9.52 -3.68
CA LYS A 100 10.44 -9.87 -4.99
C LYS A 100 8.94 -9.75 -4.99
N GLY A 101 8.37 -9.33 -6.10
CA GLY A 101 6.94 -9.17 -6.17
C GLY A 101 6.42 -8.89 -7.55
N ALA A 102 5.09 -8.78 -7.59
CA ALA A 102 4.34 -8.39 -8.76
C ALA A 102 3.20 -7.46 -8.34
N GLU A 103 2.88 -6.51 -9.20
CA GLU A 103 1.79 -5.56 -9.02
C GLU A 103 0.94 -5.55 -10.29
N GLY A 104 -0.35 -5.45 -10.09
CA GLY A 104 -1.31 -5.29 -11.19
C GLY A 104 -2.24 -4.14 -10.93
N GLU A 105 -2.52 -3.37 -11.96
CA GLU A 105 -3.48 -2.28 -11.94
C GLU A 105 -4.38 -2.33 -13.17
N MET A 106 -5.67 -2.09 -12.98
CA MET A 106 -6.63 -1.90 -14.05
C MET A 106 -7.51 -0.71 -13.73
N ARG A 107 -7.75 0.15 -14.73
CA ARG A 107 -8.72 1.25 -14.66
C ARG A 107 -9.63 1.18 -15.87
N TYR A 108 -10.90 1.39 -15.63
CA TYR A 108 -11.91 1.49 -16.65
C TYR A 108 -12.69 2.78 -16.48
N ASP A 109 -12.88 3.49 -17.56
CA ASP A 109 -13.76 4.67 -17.65
C ASP A 109 -14.74 4.51 -18.80
N TRP A 110 -15.99 4.79 -18.52
CA TRP A 110 -17.01 4.92 -19.53
C TRP A 110 -17.62 6.32 -19.47
N GLN A 111 -17.23 7.17 -20.41
CA GLN A 111 -17.73 8.54 -20.60
C GLN A 111 -17.69 9.40 -19.32
N GLY A 112 -16.80 9.10 -18.37
CA GLY A 112 -16.78 9.71 -17.04
C GLY A 112 -18.06 9.48 -16.22
N ARG A 113 -18.88 8.49 -16.62
CA ARG A 113 -20.08 8.05 -15.87
C ARG A 113 -19.76 6.89 -14.93
N LEU A 114 -19.20 5.82 -15.47
CA LEU A 114 -18.75 4.68 -14.68
C LEU A 114 -17.23 4.65 -14.68
N GLN A 115 -16.65 4.66 -13.50
CA GLN A 115 -15.21 4.53 -13.28
C GLN A 115 -14.97 3.35 -12.34
N LEU A 116 -14.15 2.40 -12.78
CA LEU A 116 -13.70 1.27 -11.98
C LEU A 116 -12.18 1.31 -11.93
N ALA A 117 -11.60 1.08 -10.75
CA ALA A 117 -10.17 0.89 -10.58
C ALA A 117 -9.92 -0.28 -9.66
N THR A 118 -8.90 -1.06 -9.94
CA THR A 118 -8.45 -2.12 -9.05
C THR A 118 -6.95 -2.19 -9.09
N ASN A 119 -6.35 -2.47 -7.94
CA ASN A 119 -4.94 -2.80 -7.83
C ASN A 119 -4.74 -3.99 -6.91
N VAL A 120 -3.69 -4.75 -7.17
CA VAL A 120 -3.23 -5.83 -6.31
C VAL A 120 -1.71 -5.80 -6.27
N SER A 121 -1.14 -5.93 -5.08
CA SER A 121 0.31 -6.02 -4.86
C SER A 121 0.63 -7.28 -4.08
N TYR A 122 1.57 -8.05 -4.62
CA TYR A 122 2.23 -9.14 -3.93
C TYR A 122 3.70 -8.78 -3.76
N GLN A 123 4.23 -8.83 -2.53
CA GLN A 123 5.63 -8.60 -2.23
C GLN A 123 6.14 -9.60 -1.19
N ASP A 124 7.16 -10.35 -1.54
CA ASP A 124 7.79 -11.31 -0.65
C ASP A 124 9.17 -10.78 -0.23
N THR A 125 9.24 -10.24 0.99
CA THR A 125 10.44 -9.66 1.58
C THR A 125 11.05 -10.65 2.55
N ARG A 126 12.25 -11.18 2.26
CA ARG A 126 12.88 -12.24 3.05
C ARG A 126 14.29 -11.90 3.50
N ASP A 127 14.60 -12.27 4.75
CA ASP A 127 15.96 -12.27 5.29
C ASP A 127 16.82 -13.31 4.52
N GLN A 128 17.96 -12.86 4.03
CA GLN A 128 18.93 -13.71 3.30
C GLN A 128 20.22 -13.91 4.10
N GLN A 129 20.27 -13.51 5.36
CA GLN A 129 21.43 -13.72 6.21
C GLN A 129 21.48 -15.18 6.69
N LYS A 130 22.35 -15.98 6.12
CA LYS A 130 22.52 -17.40 6.50
C LYS A 130 23.22 -17.60 7.83
N TYR A 131 24.21 -16.77 8.13
CA TYR A 131 25.01 -16.86 9.33
C TYR A 131 25.06 -15.52 10.06
N LYS A 132 25.04 -15.56 11.40
CA LYS A 132 25.26 -14.39 12.24
C LYS A 132 26.73 -13.99 12.26
N GLY A 133 27.07 -12.84 12.84
CA GLY A 133 28.46 -12.38 12.97
C GLY A 133 29.36 -13.30 13.78
N ASP A 134 28.80 -14.19 14.63
CA ASP A 134 29.49 -15.22 15.40
C ASP A 134 29.66 -16.56 14.64
N GLY A 135 29.28 -16.61 13.35
CA GLY A 135 29.36 -17.79 12.50
C GLY A 135 28.24 -18.80 12.69
N LYS A 136 27.31 -18.60 13.63
CA LYS A 136 26.19 -19.52 13.85
C LYS A 136 25.09 -19.30 12.80
N PRO A 137 24.31 -20.37 12.47
CA PRO A 137 23.16 -20.22 11.59
C PRO A 137 22.17 -19.17 12.10
N SER A 138 21.65 -18.34 11.20
CA SER A 138 20.60 -17.38 11.54
C SER A 138 19.24 -18.08 11.60
N ALA A 139 18.53 -17.94 12.71
CA ALA A 139 17.20 -18.49 12.88
C ALA A 139 16.16 -17.84 11.93
N THR A 140 16.44 -16.60 11.47
CA THR A 140 15.55 -15.84 10.61
C THR A 140 15.82 -16.03 9.13
N TYR A 141 16.84 -16.83 8.77
CA TYR A 141 17.18 -17.09 7.37
C TYR A 141 15.97 -17.57 6.57
N ASN A 142 15.72 -16.94 5.45
CA ASN A 142 14.59 -17.17 4.53
C ASN A 142 13.20 -16.92 5.13
N ASN A 143 13.10 -16.41 6.35
CA ASN A 143 11.83 -15.96 6.91
C ASN A 143 11.39 -14.63 6.29
N ARG A 144 10.07 -14.42 6.23
CA ARG A 144 9.54 -13.10 5.85
C ARG A 144 9.91 -12.06 6.90
N VAL A 145 10.36 -10.90 6.41
CA VAL A 145 10.56 -9.73 7.28
C VAL A 145 9.22 -9.36 7.90
N PRO A 146 9.13 -9.30 9.24
CA PRO A 146 7.86 -9.04 9.91
C PRO A 146 7.38 -7.61 9.69
N ASN A 147 6.13 -7.37 10.07
CA ASN A 147 5.48 -6.08 10.04
C ASN A 147 5.36 -5.46 8.62
N ARG A 148 5.28 -6.34 7.62
CA ARG A 148 5.11 -6.00 6.20
C ARG A 148 3.98 -6.81 5.60
N PRO A 149 2.87 -6.19 5.15
CA PRO A 149 1.87 -6.87 4.36
C PRO A 149 2.51 -7.43 3.08
N TRP A 150 2.26 -8.68 2.78
CA TRP A 150 2.85 -9.34 1.59
C TRP A 150 1.86 -9.50 0.44
N LEU A 151 0.55 -9.33 0.71
CA LEU A 151 -0.50 -9.36 -0.29
C LEU A 151 -1.62 -8.41 0.12
N PHE A 152 -1.93 -7.44 -0.74
CA PHE A 152 -2.97 -6.45 -0.50
C PHE A 152 -3.48 -5.88 -1.82
N GLY A 153 -4.64 -5.25 -1.76
CA GLY A 153 -5.21 -4.63 -2.95
C GLY A 153 -6.44 -3.79 -2.63
N SER A 154 -6.94 -3.12 -3.65
CA SER A 154 -8.18 -2.36 -3.56
C SER A 154 -9.01 -2.46 -4.83
N VAL A 155 -10.29 -2.22 -4.66
CA VAL A 155 -11.25 -2.03 -5.75
C VAL A 155 -12.02 -0.74 -5.47
N GLU A 156 -12.13 0.11 -6.48
CA GLU A 156 -12.87 1.35 -6.43
C GLU A 156 -13.91 1.36 -7.54
N ALA A 157 -15.11 1.80 -7.22
CA ALA A 157 -16.20 1.93 -8.17
C ALA A 157 -16.90 3.28 -7.95
N TYR A 158 -17.05 4.04 -9.02
CA TYR A 158 -17.76 5.31 -9.00
C TYR A 158 -18.76 5.37 -10.13
N TYR A 159 -19.96 5.84 -9.83
CA TYR A 159 -20.96 6.12 -10.82
C TYR A 159 -21.47 7.57 -10.71
N THR A 160 -21.47 8.28 -11.83
CA THR A 160 -21.85 9.69 -11.91
C THR A 160 -23.13 9.85 -12.73
N PHE A 161 -24.20 10.21 -12.07
CA PHE A 161 -25.43 10.70 -12.69
C PHE A 161 -25.30 12.17 -13.04
N ARG A 162 -25.82 12.57 -14.20
CA ARG A 162 -25.79 13.96 -14.65
C ARG A 162 -27.19 14.53 -14.71
N ASN A 163 -27.33 15.81 -14.43
CA ASN A 163 -28.60 16.55 -14.45
C ASN A 163 -29.66 15.97 -13.51
N ILE A 164 -29.28 15.60 -12.29
CA ILE A 164 -30.19 15.12 -11.25
C ILE A 164 -30.72 16.32 -10.46
N ALA A 165 -32.03 16.49 -10.44
CA ALA A 165 -32.78 17.56 -9.78
C ALA A 165 -32.52 18.98 -10.30
N LEU A 166 -31.33 19.34 -10.70
CA LEU A 166 -30.94 20.65 -11.23
C LEU A 166 -30.16 20.49 -12.55
N PRO A 167 -30.34 21.42 -13.52
CA PRO A 167 -29.47 21.46 -14.69
C PRO A 167 -27.99 21.58 -14.32
N GLU A 168 -27.10 20.96 -15.09
CA GLU A 168 -25.66 20.97 -14.89
C GLU A 168 -25.20 20.42 -13.54
N SER A 169 -26.08 19.69 -12.85
CA SER A 169 -25.73 18.99 -11.60
C SER A 169 -25.13 17.61 -11.86
N ARG A 170 -24.40 17.11 -10.88
CA ARG A 170 -23.82 15.76 -10.87
C ARG A 170 -24.00 15.13 -9.49
N LEU A 171 -24.50 13.90 -9.47
CA LEU A 171 -24.51 13.06 -8.29
C LEU A 171 -23.54 11.91 -8.53
N ARG A 172 -22.47 11.87 -7.74
CA ARG A 172 -21.48 10.79 -7.78
C ARG A 172 -21.68 9.88 -6.56
N LEU A 173 -21.80 8.60 -6.83
CA LEU A 173 -21.79 7.54 -5.81
C LEU A 173 -20.45 6.83 -5.90
N GLY A 174 -19.80 6.65 -4.78
CA GLY A 174 -18.50 5.99 -4.67
C GLY A 174 -18.52 4.83 -3.67
N CYS A 175 -17.76 3.80 -3.98
CA CYS A 175 -17.48 2.69 -3.09
C CYS A 175 -16.02 2.27 -3.28
N THR A 176 -15.30 2.12 -2.15
CA THR A 176 -13.93 1.62 -2.14
C THR A 176 -13.84 0.44 -1.21
N TYR A 177 -13.32 -0.68 -1.71
CA TYR A 177 -12.99 -1.85 -0.92
C TYR A 177 -11.49 -2.01 -0.85
N GLN A 178 -10.93 -2.17 0.35
CA GLN A 178 -9.52 -2.41 0.61
C GLN A 178 -9.36 -3.75 1.31
N TRP A 179 -8.43 -4.53 0.84
CA TRP A 179 -8.09 -5.81 1.42
C TRP A 179 -6.60 -5.90 1.69
N VAL A 180 -6.24 -6.37 2.91
CA VAL A 180 -4.88 -6.69 3.31
C VAL A 180 -4.89 -8.11 3.86
N HIS A 181 -4.08 -8.98 3.29
CA HIS A 181 -3.93 -10.34 3.80
C HIS A 181 -3.19 -10.32 5.16
N TRP A 182 -3.40 -11.33 5.97
CA TRP A 182 -2.70 -11.43 7.25
C TRP A 182 -1.17 -11.41 7.06
N TYR A 183 -0.43 -10.91 8.04
CA TYR A 183 1.02 -10.88 8.01
C TYR A 183 1.61 -10.96 9.42
N PHE A 184 2.89 -11.33 9.51
CA PHE A 184 3.57 -11.46 10.79
C PHE A 184 3.87 -10.11 11.43
N LEU A 185 3.60 -9.98 12.73
CA LEU A 185 4.00 -8.83 13.55
C LEU A 185 5.46 -8.97 14.00
N THR A 186 5.91 -10.21 14.28
CA THR A 186 7.26 -10.57 14.70
C THR A 186 7.83 -11.64 13.77
N TRP A 187 9.11 -11.96 13.90
CA TRP A 187 9.74 -13.01 13.13
C TRP A 187 9.05 -14.37 13.34
N GLU A 188 8.79 -15.07 12.27
CA GLU A 188 8.17 -16.40 12.29
C GLU A 188 8.95 -17.39 13.16
N ALA A 189 10.30 -17.36 13.10
CA ALA A 189 11.19 -18.20 13.86
C ALA A 189 11.10 -18.01 15.40
N TYR A 190 10.54 -16.89 15.86
CA TYR A 190 10.44 -16.56 17.30
C TYR A 190 9.03 -16.72 17.87
N GLY A 191 8.27 -17.73 17.40
CA GLY A 191 7.00 -18.10 18.02
C GLY A 191 5.75 -17.48 17.39
N ALA A 192 5.80 -17.20 16.10
CA ALA A 192 4.62 -16.72 15.35
C ALA A 192 3.55 -17.82 15.13
N TYR A 193 3.76 -19.05 15.59
CA TYR A 193 2.89 -20.20 15.33
C TYR A 193 1.49 -20.10 15.95
N ASP A 194 1.36 -19.45 17.11
CA ASP A 194 0.12 -19.41 17.88
C ASP A 194 -0.88 -18.33 17.44
N ASN A 195 -0.76 -17.77 16.26
CA ASN A 195 -1.57 -16.66 15.73
C ASN A 195 -1.48 -15.33 16.53
N LYS A 196 -0.87 -15.33 17.72
CA LYS A 196 -0.74 -14.14 18.58
C LYS A 196 0.16 -13.06 17.98
N ALA A 197 1.18 -13.49 17.25
CA ALA A 197 2.15 -12.60 16.60
C ALA A 197 1.78 -12.28 15.13
N ARG A 198 0.49 -12.34 14.79
CA ARG A 198 -0.03 -11.99 13.45
C ARG A 198 -0.97 -10.80 13.53
N ILE A 199 -0.96 -10.00 12.48
CA ILE A 199 -2.02 -9.06 12.17
C ILE A 199 -3.01 -9.80 11.27
N PRO A 200 -4.30 -9.90 11.65
CA PRO A 200 -5.28 -10.64 10.87
C PRO A 200 -5.55 -9.99 9.53
N ALA A 201 -6.16 -10.73 8.62
CA ALA A 201 -6.63 -10.16 7.36
C ALA A 201 -7.66 -9.05 7.62
N GLN A 202 -7.58 -7.99 6.83
CA GLN A 202 -8.41 -6.79 7.00
C GLN A 202 -9.19 -6.52 5.74
N HIS A 203 -10.45 -6.16 5.91
CA HIS A 203 -11.40 -5.87 4.85
C HIS A 203 -12.15 -4.60 5.20
N ILE A 204 -11.84 -3.50 4.52
CA ILE A 204 -12.40 -2.18 4.79
C ILE A 204 -13.19 -1.71 3.59
N CYS A 205 -14.45 -1.37 3.81
CA CYS A 205 -15.31 -0.76 2.82
C CYS A 205 -15.63 0.67 3.20
N ASN A 206 -15.44 1.58 2.24
CA ASN A 206 -15.83 2.98 2.37
C ASN A 206 -16.88 3.31 1.30
N ALA A 207 -17.78 4.22 1.60
CA ALA A 207 -18.77 4.70 0.65
C ALA A 207 -18.83 6.22 0.70
N ASP A 208 -19.05 6.84 -0.44
CA ASP A 208 -19.24 8.28 -0.55
C ASP A 208 -20.37 8.65 -1.51
N ILE A 209 -21.01 9.78 -1.21
CA ILE A 209 -22.00 10.40 -2.07
C ILE A 209 -21.62 11.87 -2.20
N THR A 210 -21.42 12.34 -3.43
CA THR A 210 -21.11 13.74 -3.69
C THR A 210 -22.12 14.34 -4.64
N TYR A 211 -22.79 15.39 -4.24
CA TYR A 211 -23.66 16.18 -5.07
C TYR A 211 -23.06 17.54 -5.40
N SER A 212 -22.92 17.81 -6.69
CA SER A 212 -22.33 19.04 -7.22
C SER A 212 -23.35 19.75 -8.11
N TRP A 213 -23.52 21.08 -7.96
CA TRP A 213 -24.44 21.88 -8.79
C TRP A 213 -23.86 23.22 -9.17
N ARG A 214 -24.54 23.92 -10.08
CA ARG A 214 -24.05 25.17 -10.71
C ARG A 214 -22.63 25.00 -11.26
N ARG A 215 -22.44 24.01 -12.17
CA ARG A 215 -21.15 23.69 -12.80
C ARG A 215 -20.04 23.34 -11.79
N GLY A 216 -20.40 22.77 -10.64
CA GLY A 216 -19.44 22.40 -9.60
C GLY A 216 -19.06 23.53 -8.63
N ARG A 217 -19.72 24.70 -8.73
CA ARG A 217 -19.49 25.79 -7.78
C ARG A 217 -19.83 25.39 -6.34
N TYR A 218 -20.87 24.60 -6.16
CA TYR A 218 -21.26 24.05 -4.87
C TYR A 218 -21.08 22.54 -4.86
N ASN A 219 -20.49 22.00 -3.81
CA ASN A 219 -20.30 20.58 -3.65
C ASN A 219 -20.63 20.18 -2.20
N LEU A 220 -21.51 19.20 -2.05
CA LEU A 220 -21.82 18.55 -0.79
C LEU A 220 -21.39 17.10 -0.88
N ALA A 221 -20.50 16.66 0.00
CA ALA A 221 -20.05 15.27 0.08
C ALA A 221 -20.41 14.69 1.45
N LEU A 222 -20.95 13.49 1.45
CA LEU A 222 -21.16 12.62 2.60
C LEU A 222 -20.29 11.40 2.43
N GLU A 223 -19.47 11.10 3.43
CA GLU A 223 -18.54 9.98 3.41
C GLU A 223 -18.78 9.08 4.61
N CYS A 224 -18.76 7.77 4.41
CA CYS A 224 -18.77 6.79 5.47
C CYS A 224 -17.53 5.91 5.32
N THR A 225 -16.61 6.01 6.26
CA THR A 225 -15.43 5.13 6.30
C THR A 225 -15.74 3.88 7.12
N ASN A 226 -15.17 2.75 6.68
CA ASN A 226 -15.38 1.45 7.31
C ASN A 226 -16.88 1.15 7.57
N PHE A 227 -17.72 1.32 6.54
CA PHE A 227 -19.18 1.26 6.72
C PHE A 227 -19.67 -0.12 7.21
N LEU A 228 -18.89 -1.20 7.03
CA LEU A 228 -19.16 -2.52 7.57
C LEU A 228 -18.72 -2.68 9.04
N ASP A 229 -18.11 -1.65 9.63
CA ASP A 229 -17.63 -1.61 11.02
C ASP A 229 -16.70 -2.79 11.37
N LYS A 230 -15.81 -3.14 10.45
CA LYS A 230 -14.83 -4.22 10.65
C LYS A 230 -13.64 -3.73 11.45
N THR A 231 -13.18 -4.54 12.39
CA THR A 231 -11.94 -4.27 13.12
C THR A 231 -10.76 -4.27 12.17
N ALA A 232 -10.00 -3.18 12.16
CA ALA A 232 -8.78 -3.03 11.40
C ALA A 232 -7.64 -2.58 12.31
N TYR A 233 -6.41 -2.92 11.92
CA TYR A 233 -5.21 -2.62 12.68
C TYR A 233 -4.19 -1.90 11.81
N ASP A 234 -3.33 -1.13 12.44
CA ASP A 234 -2.10 -0.65 11.83
C ASP A 234 -1.00 -1.74 11.85
N ASN A 235 0.20 -1.37 11.40
CA ASN A 235 1.34 -2.29 11.38
C ASN A 235 1.84 -2.69 12.77
N TYR A 236 1.41 -2.00 13.82
CA TYR A 236 1.79 -2.30 15.21
C TYR A 236 0.69 -3.03 16.00
N LYS A 237 -0.35 -3.48 15.28
CA LYS A 237 -1.54 -4.10 15.86
C LYS A 237 -2.35 -3.16 16.74
N LEU A 238 -2.20 -1.85 16.57
CA LEU A 238 -3.08 -0.86 17.18
C LEU A 238 -4.37 -0.79 16.38
N GLN A 239 -5.50 -0.84 17.07
CA GLN A 239 -6.80 -0.80 16.43
C GLN A 239 -7.04 0.59 15.79
N LYS A 240 -7.41 0.57 14.53
CA LYS A 240 -7.87 1.76 13.81
C LYS A 240 -9.30 2.14 14.23
N PRO A 241 -9.71 3.40 14.03
CA PRO A 241 -11.09 3.81 14.23
C PRO A 241 -12.07 2.91 13.48
N GLY A 242 -13.22 2.63 14.11
CA GLY A 242 -14.33 1.93 13.50
C GLY A 242 -15.04 2.79 12.44
N ARG A 243 -16.35 2.57 12.26
CA ARG A 243 -17.17 3.34 11.34
C ARG A 243 -17.19 4.83 11.72
N ALA A 244 -16.97 5.69 10.73
CA ALA A 244 -17.06 7.14 10.92
C ALA A 244 -17.77 7.80 9.72
N PHE A 245 -18.50 8.88 10.01
CA PHE A 245 -19.26 9.67 9.04
C PHE A 245 -18.68 11.07 8.96
N PHE A 246 -18.58 11.58 7.73
CA PHE A 246 -18.10 12.92 7.46
C PHE A 246 -19.05 13.62 6.50
N ALA A 247 -19.27 14.92 6.75
CA ALA A 247 -19.97 15.81 5.83
C ALA A 247 -19.04 16.96 5.47
N LYS A 248 -18.89 17.24 4.17
CA LYS A 248 -18.05 18.31 3.64
C LYS A 248 -18.85 19.17 2.69
N PHE A 249 -18.84 20.48 2.92
CA PHE A 249 -19.38 21.45 1.97
C PHE A 249 -18.26 22.30 1.42
N ARG A 250 -18.23 22.45 0.09
CA ARG A 250 -17.23 23.27 -0.60
C ARG A 250 -17.93 24.26 -1.53
N LEU A 251 -17.53 25.51 -1.44
CA LEU A 251 -17.94 26.61 -2.32
C LEU A 251 -16.72 27.15 -3.05
N PHE A 252 -16.81 27.18 -4.38
CA PHE A 252 -15.83 27.89 -5.21
C PHE A 252 -16.36 29.30 -5.50
N ILE A 253 -15.59 30.30 -5.12
CA ILE A 253 -15.86 31.72 -5.38
C ILE A 253 -14.88 32.14 -6.48
N ASN A 254 -15.44 32.43 -7.65
CA ASN A 254 -14.68 32.97 -8.81
C ASN A 254 -14.97 34.45 -8.90
#